data_d79eed19ed47a4636837c3f2ce1bd8d0
#
_entry.id   d79eed19ed47a4636837c3f2ce1bd8d0
#
_cell.length_a   1.000
_cell.length_b   1.000
_cell.length_c   1.000
_cell.angle_alpha   90.00
_cell.angle_beta   90.00
_cell.angle_gamma   90.00
#
_symmetry.space_group_name_H-M   'P 1'
#
loop_
_entity.id
_entity.type
_entity.pdbx_description
1 polymer ?
#
loop_
_entity_poly.entity_id
_entity_poly.type
_entity_poly.pdbx_seq_one_letter_code
_entity_poly.pdbx_strand_id
1 'polypeptide(L)' 'YYDNVPLENILSELGRWFDFTVFYRNPEVKDYRFKFWANRKDSVEQLLERLNETGKLKMEIRGKTVTVSL' A
#
# COMPACT_ATOMS: atom_id res chain seq x y z
N TYR A 1 -7.07 -10.56 -4.08
CA TYR A 1 -6.55 -10.15 -5.39
C TYR A 1 -7.15 -8.82 -5.82
N TYR A 2 -6.28 -7.92 -6.25
CA TYR A 2 -6.68 -6.60 -6.71
C TYR A 2 -6.38 -6.46 -8.20
N ASP A 3 -7.38 -6.02 -8.97
CA ASP A 3 -7.22 -5.83 -10.40
C ASP A 3 -7.67 -4.40 -10.74
N ASN A 4 -6.70 -3.56 -11.12
CA ASN A 4 -6.96 -2.18 -11.50
C ASN A 4 -7.70 -1.40 -10.41
N VAL A 5 -7.24 -1.53 -9.16
CA VAL A 5 -7.89 -0.93 -7.99
C VAL A 5 -7.05 0.27 -7.51
N PRO A 6 -7.70 1.40 -7.15
CA PRO A 6 -6.97 2.54 -6.62
C PRO A 6 -6.19 2.20 -5.35
N LEU A 7 -5.00 2.77 -5.23
CA LEU A 7 -4.13 2.52 -4.09
C LEU A 7 -4.82 2.79 -2.75
N GLU A 8 -5.62 3.83 -2.68
CA GLU A 8 -6.35 4.18 -1.46
C GLU A 8 -7.22 3.01 -0.98
N ASN A 9 -7.91 2.36 -1.91
CA ASN A 9 -8.75 1.21 -1.57
C ASN A 9 -7.94 0.03 -1.09
N ILE A 10 -6.80 -0.24 -1.75
CA ILE A 10 -5.93 -1.35 -1.38
C ILE A 10 -5.36 -1.13 0.02
N LEU A 11 -4.80 0.03 0.28
CA LEU A 11 -4.17 0.32 1.57
C LEU A 11 -5.18 0.43 2.69
N SER A 12 -6.39 0.91 2.41
CA SER A 12 -7.45 0.96 3.39
C SER A 12 -7.82 -0.45 3.88
N GLU A 13 -7.91 -1.40 2.97
CA GLU A 13 -8.21 -2.79 3.31
C GLU A 13 -7.05 -3.46 4.02
N LEU A 14 -5.83 -3.27 3.51
CA LEU A 14 -4.64 -3.84 4.15
C LEU A 14 -4.42 -3.27 5.54
N GLY A 15 -4.72 -1.98 5.73
CA GLY A 15 -4.62 -1.35 7.04
C GLY A 15 -5.54 -2.00 8.08
N ARG A 16 -6.70 -2.48 7.65
CA ARG A 16 -7.60 -3.20 8.53
C ARG A 16 -7.09 -4.61 8.84
N TRP A 17 -6.45 -5.25 7.86
CA TRP A 17 -5.89 -6.60 8.07
C TRP A 17 -4.69 -6.59 9.01
N PHE A 18 -3.82 -5.59 8.86
CA PHE A 18 -2.53 -5.53 9.53
C PHE A 18 -2.44 -4.44 10.59
N ASP A 19 -3.53 -3.73 10.83
CA ASP A 19 -3.63 -2.69 11.86
C ASP A 19 -2.58 -1.60 11.70
N PHE A 20 -2.60 -0.91 10.55
CA PHE A 20 -1.74 0.25 10.33
C PHE A 20 -2.56 1.45 9.83
N THR A 21 -1.98 2.63 9.99
CA THR A 21 -2.53 3.88 9.48
C THR A 21 -1.70 4.31 8.27
N VAL A 22 -2.33 4.95 7.31
CA VAL A 22 -1.66 5.40 6.09
C VAL A 22 -1.61 6.92 6.04
N PHE A 23 -0.43 7.47 5.73
CA PHE A 23 -0.24 8.88 5.50
C PHE A 23 0.25 9.10 4.07
N TYR A 24 -0.49 9.89 3.29
CA TYR A 24 -0.15 10.18 1.90
C TYR A 24 0.52 11.55 1.82
N ARG A 25 1.84 11.57 1.62
CA ARG A 25 2.56 12.84 1.45
C ARG A 25 2.19 13.52 0.14
N ASN A 26 1.93 12.71 -0.89
CA ASN A 26 1.49 13.19 -2.20
C ASN A 26 0.12 12.60 -2.48
N PRO A 27 -0.96 13.35 -2.19
CA PRO A 27 -2.33 12.80 -2.31
C PRO A 27 -2.68 12.21 -3.67
N GLU A 28 -2.02 12.64 -4.72
CA GLU A 28 -2.26 12.14 -6.08
C GLU A 28 -2.00 10.64 -6.21
N VAL A 29 -1.16 10.05 -5.34
CA VAL A 29 -0.89 8.62 -5.40
C VAL A 29 -2.10 7.78 -5.02
N LYS A 30 -3.09 8.36 -4.35
CA LYS A 30 -4.31 7.65 -3.99
C LYS A 30 -5.05 7.09 -5.20
N ASP A 31 -4.96 7.78 -6.33
CA ASP A 31 -5.66 7.42 -7.55
C ASP A 31 -4.87 6.47 -8.44
N TYR A 32 -3.64 6.15 -8.08
CA TYR A 32 -2.84 5.19 -8.83
C TYR A 32 -3.49 3.82 -8.71
N ARG A 33 -3.62 3.12 -9.82
CA ARG A 33 -4.26 1.82 -9.85
C ARG A 33 -3.24 0.71 -9.96
N PHE A 34 -3.48 -0.36 -9.24
CA PHE A 34 -2.55 -1.48 -9.17
C PHE A 34 -3.27 -2.79 -9.39
N LYS A 35 -2.51 -3.74 -9.90
CA LYS A 35 -2.92 -5.12 -10.04
C LYS A 35 -1.94 -5.94 -9.22
N PHE A 36 -2.43 -6.56 -8.15
CA PHE A 36 -1.52 -7.31 -7.32
C PHE A 36 -2.24 -8.30 -6.40
N TRP A 37 -1.48 -9.29 -5.95
CA TRP A 37 -1.97 -10.30 -5.03
C TRP A 37 -1.55 -9.96 -3.61
N ALA A 38 -2.50 -10.01 -2.67
CA ALA A 38 -2.23 -9.86 -1.25
C ALA A 38 -2.67 -11.14 -0.56
N ASN A 39 -1.81 -11.66 0.32
CA ASN A 39 -2.10 -12.84 1.12
C ASN A 39 -1.95 -12.46 2.58
N ARG A 40 -2.95 -12.82 3.42
CA ARG A 40 -2.91 -12.50 4.85
C ARG A 40 -1.75 -13.18 5.58
N LYS A 41 -1.15 -14.22 4.98
CA LYS A 41 0.02 -14.89 5.53
C LYS A 41 1.31 -14.13 5.28
N ASP A 42 1.31 -13.18 4.35
CA ASP A 42 2.47 -12.36 4.07
C ASP A 42 2.60 -11.29 5.14
N SER A 43 3.83 -10.85 5.40
CA SER A 43 4.03 -9.72 6.30
C SER A 43 3.66 -8.43 5.57
N VAL A 44 3.31 -7.39 6.33
CA VAL A 44 2.98 -6.09 5.76
C VAL A 44 4.18 -5.54 4.97
N GLU A 45 5.40 -5.76 5.45
CA GLU A 45 6.61 -5.32 4.77
C GLU A 45 6.74 -5.96 3.39
N GLN A 46 6.42 -7.24 3.26
CA GLN A 46 6.47 -7.93 1.97
C GLN A 46 5.45 -7.37 0.99
N LEU A 47 4.25 -7.06 1.47
CA LEU A 47 3.20 -6.50 0.62
C LEU A 47 3.58 -5.11 0.13
N LEU A 48 4.11 -4.28 1.02
CA LEU A 48 4.55 -2.94 0.66
C LEU A 48 5.72 -2.96 -0.31
N GLU A 49 6.64 -3.92 -0.14
CA GLU A 49 7.75 -4.08 -1.05
C GLU A 49 7.30 -4.41 -2.46
N ARG A 50 6.27 -5.26 -2.59
CA ARG A 50 5.70 -5.57 -3.90
C ARG A 50 5.13 -4.33 -4.58
N LEU A 51 4.48 -3.46 -3.80
CA LEU A 51 3.95 -2.21 -4.34
C LEU A 51 5.07 -1.25 -4.72
N ASN A 52 6.16 -1.21 -3.94
CA ASN A 52 7.31 -0.39 -4.26
C ASN A 52 8.01 -0.83 -5.55
N GLU A 53 7.96 -2.11 -5.88
CA GLU A 53 8.60 -2.65 -7.08
C GLU A 53 7.99 -2.07 -8.36
N THR A 54 6.80 -1.50 -8.30
CA THR A 54 6.20 -0.87 -9.47
C THR A 54 6.95 0.36 -9.92
N GLY A 55 7.75 0.98 -9.03
CA GLY A 55 8.54 2.16 -9.34
C GLY A 55 7.75 3.45 -9.45
N LYS A 56 6.45 3.41 -9.21
CA LYS A 56 5.58 4.58 -9.35
C LYS A 56 5.52 5.44 -8.10
N LEU A 57 5.92 4.87 -6.96
CA LEU A 57 5.82 5.55 -5.68
C LEU A 57 6.77 4.90 -4.69
N LYS A 58 6.87 5.51 -3.50
CA LYS A 58 7.69 4.99 -2.41
C LYS A 58 6.82 4.81 -1.18
N MET A 59 6.98 3.68 -0.51
CA MET A 59 6.29 3.39 0.73
C MET A 59 7.29 3.06 1.82
N GLU A 60 7.05 3.61 3.02
CA GLU A 60 7.86 3.31 4.19
C GLU A 60 6.90 2.97 5.33
N ILE A 61 7.31 2.02 6.17
CA ILE A 61 6.55 1.69 7.36
C ILE A 61 7.40 2.00 8.61
N ARG A 62 6.80 2.70 9.56
CA ARG A 62 7.41 2.99 10.85
C ARG A 62 6.38 2.71 11.93
N GLY A 63 6.66 1.69 12.76
CA GLY A 63 5.69 1.25 13.74
C GLY A 63 4.41 0.81 13.04
N LYS A 64 3.32 1.51 13.29
CA LYS A 64 2.02 1.22 12.68
C LYS A 64 1.62 2.27 11.65
N THR A 65 2.54 3.08 11.18
CA THR A 65 2.25 4.11 10.18
C THR A 65 2.98 3.83 8.88
N VAL A 66 2.23 3.81 7.79
CA VAL A 66 2.76 3.67 6.44
C VAL A 66 2.73 5.04 5.78
N THR A 67 3.88 5.51 5.31
CA THR A 67 3.98 6.76 4.57
C THR A 67 4.14 6.47 3.09
N VAL A 68 3.31 7.11 2.27
CA VAL A 68 3.33 6.93 0.82
C VAL A 68 3.71 8.26 0.17
N SER A 69 4.68 8.22 -0.74
CA SER A 69 5.16 9.41 -1.45
C SER A 69 5.60 9.07 -2.86
N LEU A 70 5.82 10.09 -3.64
CA LEU A 70 6.40 9.95 -4.98
C LEU A 70 7.92 9.82 -4.93
#